data_ebb072a829e87c7ee581e6c40c6063d5
#
_entry.id   ebb072a829e87c7ee581e6c40c6063d5
#
_cell.length_a   1.000
_cell.length_b   1.000
_cell.length_c   1.000
_cell.angle_alpha   90.00
_cell.angle_beta   90.00
_cell.angle_gamma   90.00
#
_symmetry.space_group_name_H-M   'P 1'
#
loop_
_entity.id
_entity.type
_entity.pdbx_description
1 polymer ?
#
loop_
_entity_poly.entity_id
_entity_poly.type
_entity_poly.pdbx_seq_one_letter_code
_entity_poly.pdbx_strand_id
1 'polypeptide(L)'
;MQPRFLVLLAAYNGMKWIAEQVESILSQRNVSVTLLISVDTSTDGTEQWVADLAARDPRVIALPFGEKFGGAARNFFRLIKDAPLSDFDYFALADQDDVWNGDKFTRAVDVINAQRVDGYSSNVNAFWPDGTQRIITKSQPQVSYDFLFEAAGPGCTYVFTRTLFTALQENVVSRFGELQAVTLHDWYFYAFSRANGYRWHIDDVPGMQYRQHSNNQVGVNRGVKAFKARLAQVFDGWYLNQAARIAQLVGMSDQPFVRDWINLGRVQLVRLALNSARCRRRPRDKFVFAGLCLVLALVKHKK
;
A
#
# COMPACT_ATOMS: atom_id res chain seq x y z
N MET A 1 13.58 23.46 -12.33
CA MET A 1 12.30 23.59 -11.57
C MET A 1 12.29 22.56 -10.45
N GLN A 2 11.68 22.90 -9.32
CA GLN A 2 11.50 21.91 -8.25
C GLN A 2 10.44 20.87 -8.65
N PRO A 3 10.64 19.57 -8.35
CA PRO A 3 9.64 18.53 -8.57
C PRO A 3 8.34 18.84 -7.81
N ARG A 4 7.19 18.68 -8.46
CA ARG A 4 5.87 18.96 -7.89
C ARG A 4 5.17 17.66 -7.51
N PHE A 5 4.80 17.56 -6.25
CA PHE A 5 4.16 16.38 -5.67
C PHE A 5 2.70 16.65 -5.32
N LEU A 6 1.82 15.71 -5.68
CA LEU A 6 0.52 15.56 -5.04
C LEU A 6 0.59 14.41 -4.03
N VAL A 7 0.38 14.72 -2.77
CA VAL A 7 0.30 13.73 -1.69
C VAL A 7 -1.16 13.42 -1.40
N LEU A 8 -1.51 12.15 -1.44
CA LEU A 8 -2.86 11.64 -1.17
C LEU A 8 -2.91 11.09 0.24
N LEU A 9 -3.58 11.78 1.15
CA LEU A 9 -3.69 11.41 2.56
C LEU A 9 -5.09 10.88 2.87
N ALA A 10 -5.15 9.64 3.36
CA ALA A 10 -6.38 9.02 3.84
C ALA A 10 -6.50 9.20 5.36
N ALA A 11 -7.60 9.80 5.84
CA ALA A 11 -7.82 10.06 7.25
C ALA A 11 -9.12 9.41 7.78
N TYR A 12 -9.06 8.96 9.05
CA TYR A 12 -10.19 8.47 9.83
C TYR A 12 -9.86 8.55 11.31
N ASN A 13 -10.64 9.33 12.09
CA ASN A 13 -10.40 9.55 13.52
C ASN A 13 -8.91 9.86 13.82
N GLY A 14 -8.36 10.86 13.09
CA GLY A 14 -6.92 11.12 13.02
C GLY A 14 -6.42 12.21 13.95
N MET A 15 -7.27 12.85 14.75
CA MET A 15 -6.91 14.05 15.53
C MET A 15 -5.66 13.89 16.39
N LYS A 16 -5.38 12.68 16.82
CA LYS A 16 -4.23 12.42 17.70
C LYS A 16 -2.87 12.65 17.01
N TRP A 17 -2.79 12.48 15.67
CA TRP A 17 -1.49 12.48 14.96
C TRP A 17 -1.49 13.25 13.64
N ILE A 18 -2.67 13.56 13.08
CA ILE A 18 -2.77 14.12 11.73
C ILE A 18 -2.02 15.45 11.57
N ALA A 19 -1.98 16.27 12.63
CA ALA A 19 -1.27 17.55 12.59
C ALA A 19 0.25 17.37 12.39
N GLU A 20 0.86 16.46 13.14
CA GLU A 20 2.29 16.12 13.04
C GLU A 20 2.62 15.52 11.67
N GLN A 21 1.78 14.64 11.18
CA GLN A 21 1.95 14.05 9.85
C GLN A 21 1.86 15.10 8.74
N VAL A 22 0.85 15.95 8.76
CA VAL A 22 0.68 17.02 7.76
C VAL A 22 1.86 17.99 7.78
N GLU A 23 2.34 18.39 8.96
CA GLU A 23 3.52 19.23 9.07
C GLU A 23 4.75 18.57 8.44
N SER A 24 4.98 17.26 8.70
CA SER A 24 6.10 16.53 8.12
C SER A 24 6.01 16.39 6.60
N ILE A 25 4.80 16.35 6.03
CA ILE A 25 4.55 16.33 4.59
C ILE A 25 4.81 17.71 3.97
N LEU A 26 4.27 18.77 4.55
CA LEU A 26 4.35 20.11 3.98
C LEU A 26 5.73 20.77 4.17
N SER A 27 6.58 20.20 5.03
CA SER A 27 7.98 20.64 5.28
C SER A 27 9.04 19.88 4.46
N GLN A 28 8.63 19.10 3.45
CA GLN A 28 9.58 18.39 2.58
C GLN A 28 10.52 19.36 1.85
N ARG A 29 11.80 19.02 1.78
CA ARG A 29 12.85 19.89 1.23
C ARG A 29 13.02 19.72 -0.28
N ASN A 30 13.32 20.83 -0.97
CA ASN A 30 13.67 20.87 -2.40
C ASN A 30 12.59 20.35 -3.36
N VAL A 31 11.33 20.30 -2.92
CA VAL A 31 10.16 19.91 -3.71
C VAL A 31 9.00 20.87 -3.41
N SER A 32 8.03 20.94 -4.32
CA SER A 32 6.76 21.61 -4.09
C SER A 32 5.69 20.55 -3.78
N VAL A 33 4.97 20.72 -2.67
CA VAL A 33 3.97 19.74 -2.20
C VAL A 33 2.59 20.37 -2.19
N THR A 34 1.63 19.67 -2.79
CA THR A 34 0.19 19.86 -2.58
C THR A 34 -0.36 18.61 -1.90
N LEU A 35 -1.22 18.80 -0.91
CA LEU A 35 -1.78 17.73 -0.09
C LEU A 35 -3.28 17.60 -0.39
N LEU A 36 -3.70 16.45 -0.92
CA LEU A 36 -5.10 16.08 -1.13
C LEU A 36 -5.54 15.16 0.01
N ILE A 37 -6.53 15.58 0.78
CA ILE A 37 -7.02 14.84 1.96
C ILE A 37 -8.41 14.29 1.70
N SER A 38 -8.61 13.00 1.95
CA SER A 38 -9.92 12.36 2.02
C SER A 38 -10.16 11.83 3.42
N VAL A 39 -11.23 12.29 4.07
CA VAL A 39 -11.60 11.87 5.43
C VAL A 39 -12.78 10.91 5.35
N ASP A 40 -12.61 9.69 5.89
CA ASP A 40 -13.73 8.80 6.19
C ASP A 40 -14.54 9.37 7.37
N THR A 41 -15.86 9.19 7.40
CA THR A 41 -16.75 9.75 8.42
C THR A 41 -16.20 9.54 9.83
N SER A 42 -15.80 10.62 10.47
CA SER A 42 -15.06 10.64 11.74
C SER A 42 -15.89 11.21 12.87
N THR A 43 -15.54 10.87 14.12
CA THR A 43 -16.26 11.31 15.33
C THR A 43 -15.40 12.12 16.31
N ASP A 44 -14.13 12.37 15.96
CA ASP A 44 -13.15 13.02 16.84
C ASP A 44 -12.82 14.47 16.43
N GLY A 45 -13.49 15.02 15.41
CA GLY A 45 -13.24 16.36 14.88
C GLY A 45 -12.26 16.44 13.71
N THR A 46 -11.80 15.31 13.17
CA THR A 46 -10.87 15.27 12.03
C THR A 46 -11.41 16.03 10.81
N GLU A 47 -12.70 15.90 10.48
CA GLU A 47 -13.30 16.60 9.33
C GLU A 47 -13.21 18.11 9.49
N GLN A 48 -13.58 18.65 10.67
CA GLN A 48 -13.52 20.07 10.94
C GLN A 48 -12.08 20.59 10.89
N TRP A 49 -11.15 19.86 11.50
CA TRP A 49 -9.73 20.22 11.47
C TRP A 49 -9.17 20.29 10.05
N VAL A 50 -9.53 19.34 9.17
CA VAL A 50 -9.13 19.33 7.76
C VAL A 50 -9.75 20.47 6.98
N ALA A 51 -11.05 20.79 7.23
CA ALA A 51 -11.72 21.93 6.61
C ALA A 51 -11.05 23.27 6.97
N ASP A 52 -10.74 23.48 8.25
CA ASP A 52 -10.06 24.67 8.74
C ASP A 52 -8.63 24.78 8.17
N LEU A 53 -7.93 23.66 8.03
CA LEU A 53 -6.59 23.62 7.42
C LEU A 53 -6.65 24.01 5.94
N ALA A 54 -7.56 23.43 5.17
CA ALA A 54 -7.72 23.75 3.75
C ALA A 54 -8.14 25.21 3.51
N ALA A 55 -8.88 25.82 4.44
CA ALA A 55 -9.25 27.23 4.36
C ALA A 55 -8.07 28.19 4.57
N ARG A 56 -7.04 27.80 5.32
CA ARG A 56 -5.89 28.65 5.68
C ARG A 56 -4.59 28.35 4.92
N ASP A 57 -4.43 27.15 4.36
CA ASP A 57 -3.23 26.77 3.59
C ASP A 57 -3.62 26.38 2.16
N PRO A 58 -3.28 27.18 1.14
CA PRO A 58 -3.65 26.91 -0.26
C PRO A 58 -2.99 25.67 -0.85
N ARG A 59 -2.02 25.06 -0.16
CA ARG A 59 -1.41 23.79 -0.56
C ARG A 59 -2.27 22.59 -0.19
N VAL A 60 -3.33 22.78 0.62
CA VAL A 60 -4.18 21.70 1.12
C VAL A 60 -5.53 21.73 0.43
N ILE A 61 -5.91 20.60 -0.13
CA ILE A 61 -7.20 20.36 -0.79
C ILE A 61 -7.95 19.30 0.01
N ALA A 62 -9.12 19.64 0.52
CA ALA A 62 -10.01 18.67 1.15
C ALA A 62 -11.03 18.15 0.11
N LEU A 63 -11.13 16.82 -0.02
CA LEU A 63 -12.24 16.23 -0.77
C LEU A 63 -13.56 16.36 0.01
N PRO A 64 -14.73 16.33 -0.64
CA PRO A 64 -16.02 16.44 0.05
C PRO A 64 -16.16 15.42 1.18
N PHE A 65 -16.69 15.87 2.31
CA PHE A 65 -16.91 15.05 3.52
C PHE A 65 -18.25 14.30 3.47
N GLY A 66 -18.46 13.41 4.44
CA GLY A 66 -19.73 12.73 4.70
C GLY A 66 -19.87 11.33 4.11
N GLU A 67 -18.89 10.86 3.34
CA GLU A 67 -18.87 9.47 2.85
C GLU A 67 -18.22 8.53 3.87
N LYS A 68 -18.78 7.31 3.99
CA LYS A 68 -18.24 6.25 4.82
C LYS A 68 -17.60 5.17 3.97
N PHE A 69 -16.27 5.13 3.96
CA PHE A 69 -15.53 4.13 3.18
C PHE A 69 -15.33 2.82 3.95
N GLY A 70 -15.22 2.89 5.28
CA GLY A 70 -15.09 1.72 6.15
C GLY A 70 -13.74 1.02 6.03
N GLY A 71 -12.69 1.77 5.68
CA GLY A 71 -11.31 1.28 5.67
C GLY A 71 -10.39 2.03 4.70
N ALA A 72 -9.10 2.00 5.01
CA ALA A 72 -8.09 2.77 4.28
C ALA A 72 -8.06 2.45 2.77
N ALA A 73 -8.20 1.18 2.38
CA ALA A 73 -8.12 0.80 0.98
C ALA A 73 -9.16 1.53 0.11
N ARG A 74 -10.42 1.57 0.55
CA ARG A 74 -11.50 2.25 -0.18
C ARG A 74 -11.31 3.76 -0.22
N ASN A 75 -10.80 4.34 0.86
CA ASN A 75 -10.47 5.75 0.93
C ASN A 75 -9.32 6.10 -0.03
N PHE A 76 -8.29 5.25 -0.14
CA PHE A 76 -7.23 5.43 -1.13
C PHE A 76 -7.72 5.24 -2.57
N PHE A 77 -8.64 4.31 -2.85
CA PHE A 77 -9.25 4.21 -4.19
C PHE A 77 -10.03 5.47 -4.57
N ARG A 78 -10.74 6.10 -3.61
CA ARG A 78 -11.35 7.41 -3.83
C ARG A 78 -10.31 8.48 -4.13
N LEU A 79 -9.26 8.58 -3.31
CA LEU A 79 -8.18 9.55 -3.51
C LEU A 79 -7.55 9.42 -4.90
N ILE A 80 -7.23 8.19 -5.34
CA ILE A 80 -6.71 7.95 -6.69
C ILE A 80 -7.71 8.40 -7.76
N LYS A 81 -9.00 8.03 -7.61
CA LYS A 81 -10.07 8.36 -8.57
C LYS A 81 -10.23 9.87 -8.74
N ASP A 82 -10.23 10.62 -7.64
CA ASP A 82 -10.57 12.05 -7.61
C ASP A 82 -9.33 12.96 -7.66
N ALA A 83 -8.11 12.41 -7.74
CA ALA A 83 -6.86 13.17 -7.79
C ALA A 83 -6.73 13.98 -9.09
N PRO A 84 -6.42 15.30 -9.04
CA PRO A 84 -6.04 16.07 -10.22
C PRO A 84 -4.67 15.62 -10.75
N LEU A 85 -4.52 15.54 -12.09
CA LEU A 85 -3.29 15.09 -12.75
C LEU A 85 -2.42 16.23 -13.27
N SER A 86 -3.02 17.39 -13.60
CA SER A 86 -2.47 18.36 -14.54
C SER A 86 -1.13 18.97 -14.12
N ASP A 87 -0.89 19.20 -12.83
CA ASP A 87 0.21 20.06 -12.39
C ASP A 87 1.30 19.36 -11.58
N PHE A 88 1.29 18.03 -11.53
CA PHE A 88 2.19 17.25 -10.69
C PHE A 88 3.08 16.33 -11.50
N ASP A 89 4.34 16.20 -11.06
CA ASP A 89 5.32 15.32 -11.66
C ASP A 89 5.32 13.95 -10.98
N TYR A 90 4.99 13.93 -9.68
CA TYR A 90 4.95 12.74 -8.82
C TYR A 90 3.72 12.73 -7.93
N PHE A 91 3.31 11.53 -7.54
CA PHE A 91 2.18 11.26 -6.65
C PHE A 91 2.65 10.36 -5.51
N ALA A 92 2.19 10.63 -4.28
CA ALA A 92 2.57 9.84 -3.12
C ALA A 92 1.36 9.55 -2.23
N LEU A 93 1.40 8.41 -1.50
CA LEU A 93 0.37 8.06 -0.53
C LEU A 93 0.83 8.38 0.88
N ALA A 94 -0.08 8.80 1.73
CA ALA A 94 0.17 9.07 3.14
C ALA A 94 -0.93 8.50 4.03
N ASP A 95 -0.55 7.78 5.07
CA ASP A 95 -1.39 7.52 6.22
C ASP A 95 -1.36 8.75 7.14
N GLN A 96 -2.31 8.86 8.08
CA GLN A 96 -2.52 10.06 8.92
C GLN A 96 -1.61 10.15 10.15
N ASP A 97 -0.83 9.13 10.45
CA ASP A 97 -0.27 8.85 11.77
C ASP A 97 1.26 8.62 11.80
N ASP A 98 1.94 8.87 10.68
CA ASP A 98 3.38 8.73 10.55
C ASP A 98 4.12 10.07 10.71
N VAL A 99 5.45 10.05 10.61
CA VAL A 99 6.29 11.25 10.52
C VAL A 99 7.32 11.04 9.41
N TRP A 100 7.31 11.89 8.38
CA TRP A 100 8.21 11.77 7.25
C TRP A 100 9.53 12.49 7.47
N ASN A 101 10.63 11.86 7.03
CA ASN A 101 11.93 12.53 6.99
C ASN A 101 11.88 13.66 5.95
N GLY A 102 12.51 14.80 6.24
CA GLY A 102 12.42 15.98 5.38
C GLY A 102 13.06 15.84 4.00
N ASP A 103 13.76 14.74 3.71
CA ASP A 103 14.39 14.41 2.43
C ASP A 103 13.76 13.21 1.72
N LYS A 104 12.63 12.70 2.23
CA LYS A 104 11.96 11.53 1.66
C LYS A 104 11.69 11.69 0.17
N PHE A 105 11.18 12.83 -0.25
CA PHE A 105 10.85 13.05 -1.66
C PHE A 105 12.06 13.33 -2.53
N THR A 106 13.03 14.09 -2.05
CA THR A 106 14.29 14.32 -2.78
C THR A 106 14.96 12.98 -3.08
N ARG A 107 15.09 12.10 -2.08
CA ARG A 107 15.64 10.76 -2.26
C ARG A 107 14.82 9.93 -3.24
N ALA A 108 13.49 9.94 -3.13
CA ALA A 108 12.63 9.18 -4.04
C ALA A 108 12.83 9.62 -5.50
N VAL A 109 12.91 10.92 -5.78
CA VAL A 109 13.16 11.47 -7.12
C VAL A 109 14.53 11.05 -7.65
N ASP A 110 15.57 11.15 -6.81
CA ASP A 110 16.93 10.76 -7.18
C ASP A 110 17.00 9.27 -7.57
N VAL A 111 16.38 8.40 -6.77
CA VAL A 111 16.33 6.96 -7.03
C VAL A 111 15.49 6.64 -8.27
N ILE A 112 14.32 7.24 -8.43
CA ILE A 112 13.45 7.06 -9.61
C ILE A 112 14.22 7.39 -10.88
N ASN A 113 14.92 8.51 -10.90
CA ASN A 113 15.69 8.96 -12.07
C ASN A 113 16.92 8.07 -12.31
N ALA A 114 17.70 7.76 -11.28
CA ALA A 114 18.91 6.95 -11.39
C ALA A 114 18.60 5.52 -11.83
N GLN A 115 17.55 4.91 -11.29
CA GLN A 115 17.14 3.53 -11.59
C GLN A 115 16.18 3.44 -12.79
N ARG A 116 15.70 4.59 -13.31
CA ARG A 116 14.71 4.68 -14.38
C ARG A 116 13.49 3.81 -14.10
N VAL A 117 12.88 3.99 -12.92
CA VAL A 117 11.70 3.27 -12.48
C VAL A 117 10.47 4.19 -12.44
N ASP A 118 9.29 3.58 -12.47
CA ASP A 118 8.01 4.30 -12.49
C ASP A 118 7.38 4.39 -11.10
N GLY A 119 7.68 3.40 -10.25
CA GLY A 119 7.20 3.30 -8.88
C GLY A 119 8.34 3.13 -7.89
N TYR A 120 8.17 3.70 -6.71
CA TYR A 120 9.12 3.67 -5.61
C TYR A 120 8.42 3.33 -4.30
N SER A 121 9.10 2.58 -3.46
CA SER A 121 8.78 2.40 -2.04
C SER A 121 10.06 2.24 -1.23
N SER A 122 9.97 2.25 0.09
CA SER A 122 11.15 2.12 0.93
C SER A 122 10.92 1.25 2.16
N ASN A 123 12.02 0.88 2.82
CA ASN A 123 11.98 0.43 4.20
C ASN A 123 11.41 1.54 5.08
N VAL A 124 10.95 1.19 6.30
CA VAL A 124 10.47 2.15 7.29
C VAL A 124 11.15 1.92 8.63
N ASN A 125 11.32 2.99 9.41
CA ASN A 125 11.72 2.88 10.81
C ASN A 125 10.47 2.85 11.69
N ALA A 126 10.03 1.67 12.07
CA ALA A 126 8.89 1.51 12.97
C ALA A 126 9.26 1.94 14.39
N PHE A 127 8.40 2.76 15.03
CA PHE A 127 8.60 3.21 16.39
C PHE A 127 7.33 3.02 17.25
N TRP A 128 7.52 2.74 18.52
CA TRP A 128 6.46 2.46 19.50
C TRP A 128 6.42 3.51 20.60
N PRO A 129 5.30 3.66 21.32
CA PRO A 129 5.18 4.61 22.42
C PRO A 129 6.16 4.37 23.59
N ASP A 130 6.71 3.16 23.70
CA ASP A 130 7.72 2.80 24.70
C ASP A 130 9.15 3.20 24.31
N GLY A 131 9.31 3.91 23.18
CA GLY A 131 10.61 4.32 22.65
C GLY A 131 11.33 3.25 21.82
N THR A 132 10.78 2.04 21.70
CA THR A 132 11.34 0.99 20.84
C THR A 132 11.34 1.44 19.38
N GLN A 133 12.44 1.20 18.66
CA GLN A 133 12.54 1.44 17.22
C GLN A 133 13.07 0.20 16.51
N ARG A 134 12.61 0.01 15.27
CA ARG A 134 13.04 -1.12 14.44
C ARG A 134 12.87 -0.84 12.95
N ILE A 135 13.90 -1.09 12.15
CA ILE A 135 13.79 -1.07 10.69
C ILE A 135 12.96 -2.25 10.21
N ILE A 136 11.90 -1.98 9.47
CA ILE A 136 11.10 -2.97 8.77
C ILE A 136 11.60 -3.07 7.34
N THR A 137 12.40 -4.09 7.08
CA THR A 137 13.02 -4.31 5.77
C THR A 137 12.02 -4.91 4.79
N LYS A 138 11.84 -4.25 3.64
CA LYS A 138 11.02 -4.68 2.50
C LYS A 138 11.84 -4.79 1.21
N SER A 139 13.05 -4.23 1.22
CA SER A 139 13.96 -4.12 0.08
C SER A 139 14.66 -5.43 -0.33
N GLN A 140 14.03 -6.58 -0.07
CA GLN A 140 14.55 -7.84 -0.61
C GLN A 140 14.41 -7.83 -2.14
N PRO A 141 15.31 -8.52 -2.87
CA PRO A 141 15.23 -8.63 -4.33
C PRO A 141 13.85 -9.11 -4.80
N GLN A 142 13.27 -8.40 -5.76
CA GLN A 142 12.01 -8.76 -6.36
C GLN A 142 12.13 -10.08 -7.11
N VAL A 143 11.04 -10.87 -7.13
CA VAL A 143 10.96 -12.13 -7.87
C VAL A 143 9.82 -12.06 -8.90
N SER A 144 9.69 -13.10 -9.72
CA SER A 144 8.83 -13.06 -10.91
C SER A 144 7.38 -12.72 -10.63
N TYR A 145 6.82 -13.18 -9.49
CA TYR A 145 5.39 -13.05 -9.16
C TYR A 145 5.15 -12.60 -7.71
N ASP A 146 6.15 -12.00 -7.05
CA ASP A 146 5.99 -11.50 -5.68
C ASP A 146 4.81 -10.52 -5.56
N PHE A 147 4.60 -9.70 -6.56
CA PHE A 147 3.53 -8.71 -6.61
C PHE A 147 2.11 -9.29 -6.55
N LEU A 148 1.93 -10.57 -6.91
CA LEU A 148 0.65 -11.27 -6.74
C LEU A 148 0.42 -11.79 -5.32
N PHE A 149 1.44 -11.77 -4.46
CA PHE A 149 1.39 -12.39 -3.14
C PHE A 149 1.89 -11.50 -1.99
N GLU A 150 2.45 -10.34 -2.28
CA GLU A 150 2.87 -9.35 -1.27
C GLU A 150 2.99 -7.94 -1.85
N ALA A 151 2.80 -6.93 -1.01
CA ALA A 151 3.03 -5.52 -1.34
C ALA A 151 4.53 -5.19 -1.38
N ALA A 152 4.91 -4.11 -2.06
CA ALA A 152 6.29 -3.61 -2.08
C ALA A 152 6.75 -3.04 -0.71
N GLY A 153 5.83 -2.76 0.18
CA GLY A 153 6.03 -2.19 1.50
C GLY A 153 4.74 -1.53 1.99
N PRO A 154 4.76 -0.80 3.10
CA PRO A 154 3.61 0.01 3.52
C PRO A 154 3.25 1.05 2.45
N GLY A 155 1.96 1.23 2.17
CA GLY A 155 1.45 2.15 1.15
C GLY A 155 1.94 3.59 1.34
N CYS A 156 2.07 4.05 2.58
CA CYS A 156 2.60 5.37 2.93
C CYS A 156 4.06 5.64 2.51
N THR A 157 4.77 4.62 1.97
CA THR A 157 6.09 4.79 1.35
C THR A 157 6.03 5.01 -0.16
N TYR A 158 4.87 4.79 -0.81
CA TYR A 158 4.76 4.76 -2.26
C TYR A 158 4.87 6.14 -2.89
N VAL A 159 5.69 6.20 -3.94
CA VAL A 159 5.79 7.33 -4.86
C VAL A 159 5.66 6.80 -6.28
N PHE A 160 4.84 7.46 -7.07
CA PHE A 160 4.56 7.13 -8.47
C PHE A 160 5.01 8.28 -9.38
N THR A 161 5.60 7.96 -10.53
CA THR A 161 5.71 8.94 -11.62
C THR A 161 4.32 9.27 -12.16
N ARG A 162 4.18 10.42 -12.84
CA ARG A 162 2.93 10.80 -13.51
C ARG A 162 2.45 9.70 -14.47
N THR A 163 3.34 9.12 -15.25
CA THR A 163 3.00 8.06 -16.22
C THR A 163 2.33 6.87 -15.55
N LEU A 164 2.92 6.34 -14.49
CA LEU A 164 2.34 5.22 -13.75
C LEU A 164 1.04 5.62 -13.05
N PHE A 165 1.01 6.81 -12.41
CA PHE A 165 -0.17 7.24 -11.68
C PHE A 165 -1.38 7.46 -12.59
N THR A 166 -1.19 8.05 -13.78
CA THR A 166 -2.26 8.22 -14.77
C THR A 166 -2.87 6.88 -15.17
N ALA A 167 -2.03 5.89 -15.53
CA ALA A 167 -2.52 4.56 -15.88
C ALA A 167 -3.23 3.86 -14.70
N LEU A 168 -2.71 4.04 -13.47
CA LEU A 168 -3.34 3.52 -12.27
C LEU A 168 -4.71 4.19 -12.03
N GLN A 169 -4.83 5.50 -12.19
CA GLN A 169 -6.08 6.23 -12.05
C GLN A 169 -7.12 5.77 -13.06
N GLU A 170 -6.77 5.66 -14.33
CA GLU A 170 -7.66 5.15 -15.39
C GLU A 170 -8.19 3.75 -15.05
N ASN A 171 -7.32 2.88 -14.55
CA ASN A 171 -7.71 1.54 -14.10
C ASN A 171 -8.63 1.60 -12.87
N VAL A 172 -8.32 2.43 -11.88
CA VAL A 172 -9.17 2.59 -10.67
C VAL A 172 -10.54 3.17 -11.04
N VAL A 173 -10.62 4.15 -11.91
CA VAL A 173 -11.89 4.74 -12.38
C VAL A 173 -12.73 3.69 -13.09
N SER A 174 -12.14 2.96 -14.04
CA SER A 174 -12.87 1.95 -14.85
C SER A 174 -13.37 0.76 -14.04
N ARG A 175 -12.69 0.41 -12.93
CA ARG A 175 -13.00 -0.75 -12.08
C ARG A 175 -13.42 -0.38 -10.66
N PHE A 176 -13.84 0.86 -10.43
CA PHE A 176 -14.07 1.38 -9.07
C PHE A 176 -14.98 0.49 -8.22
N GLY A 177 -16.07 -0.02 -8.80
CA GLY A 177 -16.99 -0.92 -8.12
C GLY A 177 -16.36 -2.26 -7.72
N GLU A 178 -15.55 -2.87 -8.60
CA GLU A 178 -14.89 -4.15 -8.35
C GLU A 178 -13.80 -4.01 -7.27
N LEU A 179 -13.12 -2.86 -7.22
CA LEU A 179 -12.04 -2.57 -6.28
C LEU A 179 -12.51 -2.41 -4.83
N GLN A 180 -13.82 -2.18 -4.60
CA GLN A 180 -14.38 -2.12 -3.24
C GLN A 180 -14.21 -3.42 -2.43
N ALA A 181 -13.92 -4.53 -3.12
CA ALA A 181 -13.65 -5.82 -2.50
C ALA A 181 -12.14 -6.10 -2.28
N VAL A 182 -11.26 -5.20 -2.70
CA VAL A 182 -9.82 -5.25 -2.39
C VAL A 182 -9.57 -4.57 -1.06
N THR A 183 -8.96 -5.30 -0.13
CA THR A 183 -8.79 -4.83 1.26
C THR A 183 -7.42 -4.19 1.54
N LEU A 184 -6.44 -4.40 0.66
CA LEU A 184 -5.08 -3.87 0.77
C LEU A 184 -4.72 -3.12 -0.52
N HIS A 185 -4.85 -1.80 -0.48
CA HIS A 185 -4.59 -0.91 -1.62
C HIS A 185 -3.12 -0.94 -2.07
N ASP A 186 -2.19 -0.99 -1.12
CA ASP A 186 -0.76 -1.07 -1.37
C ASP A 186 -0.38 -2.32 -2.17
N TRP A 187 -0.94 -3.47 -1.81
CA TRP A 187 -0.75 -4.68 -2.58
C TRP A 187 -1.31 -4.55 -4.00
N TYR A 188 -2.52 -4.01 -4.15
CA TYR A 188 -3.13 -3.82 -5.46
C TYR A 188 -2.31 -2.87 -6.36
N PHE A 189 -1.86 -1.73 -5.83
CA PHE A 189 -1.10 -0.75 -6.62
C PHE A 189 0.26 -1.31 -7.09
N TYR A 190 0.94 -2.04 -6.22
CA TYR A 190 2.17 -2.74 -6.61
C TYR A 190 1.90 -3.83 -7.64
N ALA A 191 0.84 -4.62 -7.46
CA ALA A 191 0.45 -5.66 -8.41
C ALA A 191 0.10 -5.09 -9.79
N PHE A 192 -0.70 -4.01 -9.83
CA PHE A 192 -1.03 -3.31 -11.07
C PHE A 192 0.23 -2.83 -11.80
N SER A 193 1.12 -2.16 -11.09
CA SER A 193 2.35 -1.64 -11.67
C SER A 193 3.18 -2.75 -12.31
N ARG A 194 3.45 -3.82 -11.57
CA ARG A 194 4.28 -4.94 -12.05
C ARG A 194 3.62 -5.75 -13.16
N ALA A 195 2.31 -5.97 -13.09
CA ALA A 195 1.55 -6.70 -14.12
C ALA A 195 1.51 -5.97 -15.46
N ASN A 196 1.52 -4.65 -15.44
CA ASN A 196 1.50 -3.80 -16.64
C ASN A 196 2.89 -3.35 -17.11
N GLY A 197 3.96 -3.98 -16.62
CA GLY A 197 5.32 -3.77 -17.10
C GLY A 197 6.03 -2.54 -16.53
N TYR A 198 5.42 -1.81 -15.60
CA TYR A 198 6.07 -0.70 -14.91
C TYR A 198 7.18 -1.20 -13.98
N ARG A 199 8.29 -0.46 -13.98
CA ARG A 199 9.45 -0.79 -13.14
C ARG A 199 9.25 -0.21 -11.74
N TRP A 200 9.58 -0.99 -10.72
CA TRP A 200 9.45 -0.61 -9.31
C TRP A 200 10.77 -0.80 -8.56
N HIS A 201 11.15 0.18 -7.75
CA HIS A 201 12.28 0.07 -6.84
C HIS A 201 11.81 0.05 -5.39
N ILE A 202 12.39 -0.84 -4.59
CA ILE A 202 12.16 -0.91 -3.14
C ILE A 202 13.46 -0.52 -2.45
N ASP A 203 13.53 0.70 -1.96
CA ASP A 203 14.74 1.30 -1.38
C ASP A 203 15.02 0.73 0.02
N ASP A 204 16.29 0.53 0.32
CA ASP A 204 16.75 0.05 1.62
C ASP A 204 16.86 1.13 2.68
N VAL A 205 16.85 2.41 2.30
CA VAL A 205 16.89 3.55 3.22
C VAL A 205 15.49 3.95 3.67
N PRO A 206 15.18 3.94 4.98
CA PRO A 206 13.89 4.40 5.49
C PRO A 206 13.68 5.89 5.26
N GLY A 207 12.59 6.26 4.55
CA GLY A 207 12.20 7.65 4.32
C GLY A 207 11.29 8.24 5.40
N MET A 208 10.94 7.48 6.45
CA MET A 208 9.95 7.90 7.43
C MET A 208 10.03 7.12 8.75
N GLN A 209 9.47 7.73 9.78
CA GLN A 209 9.16 7.11 11.06
C GLN A 209 7.72 6.55 10.98
N TYR A 210 7.58 5.24 11.02
CA TYR A 210 6.33 4.51 10.89
C TYR A 210 5.75 4.20 12.27
N ARG A 211 4.73 4.94 12.66
CA ARG A 211 4.16 4.85 14.01
C ARG A 211 3.42 3.53 14.24
N GLN A 212 3.66 2.93 15.38
CA GLN A 212 3.00 1.69 15.81
C GLN A 212 2.07 1.95 16.99
N HIS A 213 0.80 1.64 16.81
CA HIS A 213 -0.22 1.71 17.85
C HIS A 213 -1.29 0.61 17.66
N SER A 214 -2.20 0.47 18.62
CA SER A 214 -3.23 -0.60 18.63
C SER A 214 -4.21 -0.55 17.44
N ASN A 215 -4.36 0.61 16.80
CA ASN A 215 -5.34 0.85 15.75
C ASN A 215 -4.75 0.75 14.32
N ASN A 216 -3.46 0.42 14.15
CA ASN A 216 -2.91 0.21 12.82
C ASN A 216 -3.61 -0.96 12.13
N GLN A 217 -4.10 -0.78 10.90
CA GLN A 217 -4.75 -1.85 10.14
C GLN A 217 -3.78 -3.01 9.85
N VAL A 218 -2.53 -2.69 9.53
CA VAL A 218 -1.45 -3.66 9.27
C VAL A 218 -0.21 -3.23 10.07
N GLY A 219 -0.28 -3.35 11.40
CA GLY A 219 0.86 -3.03 12.27
C GLY A 219 1.83 -4.21 12.42
N VAL A 220 3.04 -3.91 12.93
CA VAL A 220 3.98 -4.92 13.43
C VAL A 220 3.47 -5.43 14.79
N ASN A 221 2.27 -6.01 14.78
CA ASN A 221 1.64 -6.51 16.00
C ASN A 221 2.45 -7.65 16.62
N ARG A 222 2.91 -7.44 17.85
CA ARG A 222 3.55 -8.45 18.69
C ARG A 222 2.48 -9.17 19.52
N GLY A 223 2.57 -10.50 19.59
CA GLY A 223 1.82 -11.32 20.54
C GLY A 223 1.03 -12.47 19.93
N VAL A 224 0.72 -13.45 20.76
CA VAL A 224 0.03 -14.70 20.41
C VAL A 224 -1.37 -14.43 19.80
N LYS A 225 -2.06 -13.38 20.24
CA LYS A 225 -3.42 -13.01 19.76
C LYS A 225 -3.39 -12.53 18.30
N ALA A 226 -2.41 -11.68 17.95
CA ALA A 226 -2.22 -11.22 16.56
C ALA A 226 -1.75 -12.35 15.63
N PHE A 227 -0.91 -13.26 16.15
CA PHE A 227 -0.49 -14.45 15.41
C PHE A 227 -1.67 -15.40 15.15
N LYS A 228 -2.53 -15.67 16.15
CA LYS A 228 -3.75 -16.49 15.99
C LYS A 228 -4.74 -15.88 15.01
N ALA A 229 -4.96 -14.55 15.04
CA ALA A 229 -5.84 -13.87 14.10
C ALA A 229 -5.33 -13.97 12.65
N ARG A 230 -4.01 -13.81 12.44
CA ARG A 230 -3.40 -14.02 11.12
C ARG A 230 -3.49 -15.46 10.64
N LEU A 231 -3.28 -16.43 11.53
CA LEU A 231 -3.48 -17.83 11.21
C LEU A 231 -4.94 -18.12 10.82
N ALA A 232 -5.92 -17.57 11.53
CA ALA A 232 -7.33 -17.73 11.18
C ALA A 232 -7.61 -17.19 9.77
N GLN A 233 -7.21 -15.95 9.45
CA GLN A 233 -7.36 -15.38 8.11
C GLN A 233 -6.67 -16.21 7.01
N VAL A 234 -5.56 -16.86 7.34
CA VAL A 234 -4.85 -17.77 6.45
C VAL A 234 -5.66 -19.04 6.22
N PHE A 235 -6.21 -19.64 7.28
CA PHE A 235 -7.03 -20.87 7.18
C PHE A 235 -8.39 -20.63 6.53
N ASP A 236 -8.97 -19.43 6.67
CA ASP A 236 -10.21 -19.04 5.98
C ASP A 236 -10.01 -18.84 4.46
N GLY A 237 -8.75 -18.94 3.98
CA GLY A 237 -8.41 -18.79 2.57
C GLY A 237 -8.47 -17.33 2.08
N TRP A 238 -8.70 -16.36 2.96
CA TRP A 238 -8.81 -14.94 2.64
C TRP A 238 -7.60 -14.45 1.82
N TYR A 239 -6.40 -14.77 2.25
CA TYR A 239 -5.16 -14.33 1.62
C TYR A 239 -5.06 -14.78 0.14
N LEU A 240 -5.27 -16.08 -0.15
CA LEU A 240 -5.20 -16.60 -1.52
C LEU A 240 -6.39 -16.14 -2.37
N ASN A 241 -7.57 -15.95 -1.78
CA ASN A 241 -8.71 -15.37 -2.46
C ASN A 241 -8.45 -13.89 -2.85
N GLN A 242 -7.80 -13.10 -1.98
CA GLN A 242 -7.35 -11.75 -2.34
C GLN A 242 -6.29 -11.79 -3.45
N ALA A 243 -5.32 -12.69 -3.38
CA ALA A 243 -4.31 -12.89 -4.43
C ALA A 243 -4.97 -13.21 -5.79
N ALA A 244 -5.92 -14.13 -5.81
CA ALA A 244 -6.66 -14.50 -7.03
C ALA A 244 -7.47 -13.32 -7.58
N ARG A 245 -8.16 -12.58 -6.70
CA ARG A 245 -8.91 -11.38 -7.07
C ARG A 245 -7.99 -10.29 -7.65
N ILE A 246 -6.88 -10.02 -7.00
CA ILE A 246 -5.90 -9.05 -7.49
C ILE A 246 -5.37 -9.49 -8.85
N ALA A 247 -4.99 -10.76 -9.02
CA ALA A 247 -4.51 -11.28 -10.30
C ALA A 247 -5.54 -11.11 -11.44
N GLN A 248 -6.83 -11.29 -11.16
CA GLN A 248 -7.91 -11.04 -12.12
C GLN A 248 -8.03 -9.54 -12.46
N LEU A 249 -8.05 -8.69 -11.44
CA LEU A 249 -8.24 -7.25 -11.60
C LEU A 249 -7.08 -6.56 -12.33
N VAL A 250 -5.85 -7.08 -12.22
CA VAL A 250 -4.69 -6.58 -12.94
C VAL A 250 -4.45 -7.24 -14.31
N GLY A 251 -5.43 -8.05 -14.79
CA GLY A 251 -5.39 -8.64 -16.13
C GLY A 251 -4.45 -9.84 -16.29
N MET A 252 -4.09 -10.52 -15.20
CA MET A 252 -3.14 -11.63 -15.23
C MET A 252 -3.78 -13.02 -15.37
N SER A 253 -5.11 -13.12 -15.50
CA SER A 253 -5.85 -14.40 -15.52
C SER A 253 -5.36 -15.37 -16.58
N ASP A 254 -4.98 -14.88 -17.76
CA ASP A 254 -4.56 -15.71 -18.91
C ASP A 254 -3.07 -16.09 -18.89
N GLN A 255 -2.30 -15.53 -17.96
CA GLN A 255 -0.90 -15.90 -17.79
C GLN A 255 -0.78 -17.37 -17.37
N PRO A 256 0.08 -18.18 -18.02
CA PRO A 256 0.20 -19.61 -17.73
C PRO A 256 0.40 -19.92 -16.24
N PHE A 257 1.30 -19.18 -15.58
CA PHE A 257 1.54 -19.35 -14.14
C PHE A 257 0.28 -19.09 -13.31
N VAL A 258 -0.51 -18.05 -13.64
CA VAL A 258 -1.73 -17.68 -12.89
C VAL A 258 -2.84 -18.70 -13.11
N ARG A 259 -3.05 -19.15 -14.35
CA ARG A 259 -4.02 -20.23 -14.66
C ARG A 259 -3.77 -21.51 -13.86
N ASP A 260 -2.50 -21.79 -13.56
CA ASP A 260 -2.12 -22.98 -12.81
C ASP A 260 -2.60 -22.98 -11.34
N TRP A 261 -2.94 -21.83 -10.77
CA TRP A 261 -3.34 -21.76 -9.36
C TRP A 261 -4.62 -20.93 -9.07
N ILE A 262 -5.09 -20.10 -9.98
CA ILE A 262 -6.15 -19.10 -9.72
C ILE A 262 -7.44 -19.70 -9.17
N ASN A 263 -7.75 -20.93 -9.53
CA ASN A 263 -8.94 -21.66 -9.04
C ASN A 263 -8.74 -22.26 -7.65
N LEU A 264 -7.54 -22.15 -7.07
CA LEU A 264 -7.21 -22.62 -5.73
C LEU A 264 -7.63 -24.07 -5.42
N GLY A 265 -7.68 -24.95 -6.44
CA GLY A 265 -7.91 -26.38 -6.25
C GLY A 265 -6.70 -27.05 -5.57
N ARG A 266 -6.83 -28.31 -5.16
CA ARG A 266 -5.77 -29.04 -4.45
C ARG A 266 -4.47 -29.15 -5.21
N VAL A 267 -4.56 -29.64 -6.46
CA VAL A 267 -3.39 -29.78 -7.34
C VAL A 267 -2.76 -28.41 -7.60
N GLN A 268 -3.59 -27.40 -7.80
CA GLN A 268 -3.18 -26.01 -7.99
C GLN A 268 -2.43 -25.46 -6.76
N LEU A 269 -2.93 -25.74 -5.55
CA LEU A 269 -2.25 -25.32 -4.31
C LEU A 269 -0.90 -26.03 -4.12
N VAL A 270 -0.80 -27.31 -4.47
CA VAL A 270 0.50 -28.04 -4.44
C VAL A 270 1.46 -27.43 -5.47
N ARG A 271 1.01 -27.14 -6.69
CA ARG A 271 1.84 -26.48 -7.71
C ARG A 271 2.31 -25.09 -7.24
N LEU A 272 1.42 -24.33 -6.60
CA LEU A 272 1.75 -23.04 -6.03
C LEU A 272 2.81 -23.16 -4.92
N ALA A 273 2.70 -24.14 -4.04
CA ALA A 273 3.70 -24.44 -3.01
C ALA A 273 5.09 -24.70 -3.63
N LEU A 274 5.17 -25.51 -4.68
CA LEU A 274 6.42 -25.79 -5.40
C LEU A 274 7.02 -24.56 -6.09
N ASN A 275 6.21 -23.56 -6.39
CA ASN A 275 6.63 -22.29 -6.98
C ASN A 275 6.83 -21.15 -5.96
N SER A 276 6.85 -21.44 -4.66
CA SER A 276 6.93 -20.44 -3.59
C SER A 276 8.15 -19.49 -3.71
N ALA A 277 9.26 -19.96 -4.27
CA ALA A 277 10.45 -19.16 -4.52
C ALA A 277 10.23 -18.01 -5.52
N ARG A 278 9.23 -18.14 -6.42
CA ARG A 278 8.83 -17.13 -7.40
C ARG A 278 7.74 -16.18 -6.88
N CYS A 279 7.16 -16.51 -5.70
CA CYS A 279 5.98 -15.84 -5.13
C CYS A 279 6.32 -14.93 -3.94
N ARG A 280 7.42 -15.18 -3.23
CA ARG A 280 7.79 -14.45 -2.02
C ARG A 280 9.25 -14.05 -2.07
N ARG A 281 9.54 -12.82 -1.59
CA ARG A 281 10.91 -12.28 -1.60
C ARG A 281 11.79 -12.87 -0.49
N ARG A 282 11.31 -12.87 0.77
CA ARG A 282 12.07 -13.35 1.93
C ARG A 282 12.21 -14.87 1.93
N PRO A 283 13.41 -15.43 2.18
CA PRO A 283 13.59 -16.88 2.28
C PRO A 283 12.61 -17.55 3.26
N ARG A 284 12.49 -17.00 4.49
CA ARG A 284 11.55 -17.52 5.48
C ARG A 284 10.10 -17.54 4.97
N ASP A 285 9.68 -16.47 4.29
CA ASP A 285 8.30 -16.32 3.83
C ASP A 285 8.00 -17.27 2.66
N LYS A 286 9.01 -17.70 1.89
CA LYS A 286 8.87 -18.76 0.87
C LYS A 286 8.46 -20.09 1.51
N PHE A 287 9.13 -20.48 2.60
CA PHE A 287 8.78 -21.72 3.32
C PHE A 287 7.40 -21.64 3.98
N VAL A 288 7.11 -20.52 4.63
CA VAL A 288 5.78 -20.30 5.25
C VAL A 288 4.68 -20.35 4.21
N PHE A 289 4.88 -19.71 3.05
CA PHE A 289 3.93 -19.71 1.95
C PHE A 289 3.71 -21.12 1.36
N ALA A 290 4.79 -21.88 1.14
CA ALA A 290 4.70 -23.26 0.68
C ALA A 290 3.92 -24.13 1.67
N GLY A 291 4.26 -24.05 2.96
CA GLY A 291 3.54 -24.77 4.03
C GLY A 291 2.07 -24.42 4.10
N LEU A 292 1.72 -23.12 3.97
CA LEU A 292 0.34 -22.65 3.90
C LEU A 292 -0.43 -23.31 2.74
N CYS A 293 0.14 -23.28 1.54
CA CYS A 293 -0.50 -23.85 0.35
C CYS A 293 -0.73 -25.37 0.52
N LEU A 294 0.24 -26.11 1.09
CA LEU A 294 0.10 -27.54 1.35
C LEU A 294 -1.00 -27.83 2.39
N VAL A 295 -1.03 -27.08 3.49
CA VAL A 295 -2.08 -27.24 4.51
C VAL A 295 -3.45 -26.99 3.92
N LEU A 296 -3.63 -25.91 3.14
CA LEU A 296 -4.89 -25.62 2.48
C LEU A 296 -5.29 -26.70 1.46
N ALA A 297 -4.33 -27.30 0.76
CA ALA A 297 -4.58 -28.43 -0.12
C ALA A 297 -5.12 -29.67 0.62
N LEU A 298 -4.71 -29.88 1.88
CA LEU A 298 -5.20 -30.96 2.71
C LEU A 298 -6.58 -30.68 3.32
N VAL A 299 -6.80 -29.46 3.82
CA VAL A 299 -8.04 -29.07 4.54
C VAL A 299 -9.25 -28.97 3.60
N LYS A 300 -9.09 -28.55 2.34
CA LYS A 300 -10.18 -28.49 1.34
C LYS A 300 -10.90 -29.82 1.07
N HIS A 301 -10.56 -30.88 1.82
CA HIS A 301 -11.19 -32.19 1.69
C HIS A 301 -12.48 -32.36 2.52
N LYS A 302 -12.82 -31.40 3.37
CA LYS A 302 -13.92 -31.59 4.33
C LYS A 302 -15.20 -30.82 4.01
N LYS A 303 -15.36 -30.39 2.74
CA LYS A 303 -16.64 -29.80 2.28
C LYS A 303 -17.20 -30.55 1.09
#